data_025308f0e210257d460a6f0aab9edc63
#
_entry.id   025308f0e210257d460a6f0aab9edc63
#
_cell.length_a   1.000
_cell.length_b   1.000
_cell.length_c   1.000
_cell.angle_alpha   90.00
_cell.angle_beta   90.00
_cell.angle_gamma   90.00
#
_symmetry.space_group_name_H-M   'P 1'
#
loop_
_entity.id
_entity.type
_entity.pdbx_description
1 polymer ?
#
loop_
_entity_poly.entity_id
_entity_poly.type
_entity_poly.pdbx_seq_one_letter_code
_entity_poly.pdbx_strand_id
1 'polypeptide(L)'
;MIGLVMCGGKGTRMDFPGEKLLLKYKKPMIEHVINAFENSGMFSKIVCVTSNNAPKTREFVSGLGIDILETKGNGYVDDLEESLHKFEELVFVSSGDMPLLDSEIIKKIMGLVNNTDVWTSILVRKSFLQSLGLEAEFFVNYNNEECAYTGISIVDPTRIKNMQPVKESCIIFDDKRIAANLNTKRDYDLICAT
;
A
#
# COMPACT_ATOMS: atom_id res chain seq x y z
N MET A 1 2.14 -15.77 6.21
CA MET A 1 2.47 -14.49 5.55
C MET A 1 1.70 -13.37 6.23
N ILE A 2 2.35 -12.25 6.53
CA ILE A 2 1.75 -11.07 7.15
C ILE A 2 1.18 -10.14 6.08
N GLY A 3 -0.01 -9.62 6.30
CA GLY A 3 -0.55 -8.48 5.55
C GLY A 3 -0.26 -7.18 6.30
N LEU A 4 0.54 -6.28 5.72
CA LEU A 4 0.97 -5.02 6.34
C LEU A 4 0.35 -3.84 5.59
N VAL A 5 -0.46 -3.03 6.27
CA VAL A 5 -1.10 -1.86 5.68
C VAL A 5 -0.50 -0.58 6.25
N MET A 6 0.09 0.25 5.39
CA MET A 6 0.72 1.52 5.80
C MET A 6 -0.33 2.62 5.96
N CYS A 7 -0.56 3.09 7.19
CA CYS A 7 -1.65 3.98 7.56
C CYS A 7 -1.19 5.24 8.31
N GLY A 8 0.12 5.43 8.52
CA GLY A 8 0.68 6.47 9.38
C GLY A 8 0.95 7.83 8.72
N GLY A 9 0.56 8.02 7.45
CA GLY A 9 0.88 9.23 6.68
C GLY A 9 0.07 10.46 7.07
N LYS A 10 0.69 11.66 6.96
CA LYS A 10 0.07 12.97 7.27
C LYS A 10 -1.07 13.37 6.32
N GLY A 11 -1.12 12.78 5.11
CA GLY A 11 -2.17 13.10 4.13
C GLY A 11 -2.23 14.56 3.64
N THR A 12 -1.15 15.32 3.76
CA THR A 12 -1.11 16.79 3.56
C THR A 12 -1.46 17.26 2.15
N ARG A 13 -1.38 16.39 1.15
CA ARG A 13 -1.65 16.70 -0.26
C ARG A 13 -3.13 16.74 -0.65
N MET A 14 -4.01 16.24 0.23
CA MET A 14 -5.44 16.11 -0.09
C MET A 14 -6.25 17.40 0.13
N ASP A 15 -5.66 18.45 0.74
CA ASP A 15 -6.37 19.69 1.12
C ASP A 15 -7.77 19.41 1.75
N PHE A 16 -7.78 18.47 2.68
CA PHE A 16 -9.00 18.00 3.34
C PHE A 16 -8.91 18.18 4.87
N PRO A 17 -9.95 18.69 5.53
CA PRO A 17 -9.95 18.88 6.98
C PRO A 17 -10.13 17.55 7.72
N GLY A 18 -9.11 16.69 7.69
CA GLY A 18 -9.17 15.37 8.35
C GLY A 18 -8.09 14.42 7.89
N GLU A 19 -8.15 13.20 8.39
CA GLU A 19 -7.22 12.17 7.98
C GLU A 19 -7.68 11.51 6.68
N LYS A 20 -6.81 11.52 5.68
CA LYS A 20 -7.05 11.03 4.32
C LYS A 20 -7.70 9.65 4.27
N LEU A 21 -7.24 8.72 5.11
CA LEU A 21 -7.68 7.33 5.07
C LEU A 21 -9.11 7.13 5.62
N LEU A 22 -9.65 8.14 6.31
CA LEU A 22 -11.04 8.16 6.80
C LEU A 22 -12.01 8.80 5.81
N LEU A 23 -11.52 9.34 4.68
CA LEU A 23 -12.39 9.78 3.58
C LEU A 23 -13.23 8.61 3.10
N LYS A 24 -14.50 8.89 2.80
CA LYS A 24 -15.47 7.86 2.43
C LYS A 24 -15.60 7.73 0.92
N TYR A 25 -15.18 6.58 0.40
CA TYR A 25 -15.68 6.03 -0.86
C TYR A 25 -16.62 4.88 -0.49
N LYS A 26 -17.93 5.13 -0.37
CA LYS A 26 -18.95 4.24 0.27
C LYS A 26 -18.68 3.99 1.75
N LYS A 27 -17.48 3.66 2.14
CA LYS A 27 -16.93 3.47 3.49
C LYS A 27 -15.54 4.10 3.58
N PRO A 28 -14.92 4.24 4.78
CA PRO A 28 -13.55 4.75 4.89
C PRO A 28 -12.57 4.01 3.97
N MET A 29 -11.62 4.74 3.33
CA MET A 29 -10.68 4.14 2.38
C MET A 29 -9.89 2.98 2.99
N ILE A 30 -9.41 3.16 4.22
CA ILE A 30 -8.67 2.12 4.93
C ILE A 30 -9.48 0.84 5.12
N GLU A 31 -10.80 0.94 5.33
CA GLU A 31 -11.66 -0.23 5.50
C GLU A 31 -11.80 -1.06 4.22
N HIS A 32 -11.69 -0.44 3.02
CA HIS A 32 -11.64 -1.19 1.77
C HIS A 32 -10.41 -2.07 1.70
N VAL A 33 -9.24 -1.51 2.05
CA VAL A 33 -7.97 -2.24 2.04
C VAL A 33 -7.99 -3.38 3.05
N ILE A 34 -8.42 -3.11 4.29
CA ILE A 34 -8.54 -4.14 5.34
C ILE A 34 -9.45 -5.29 4.88
N ASN A 35 -10.64 -4.97 4.35
CA ASN A 35 -11.57 -6.00 3.86
C ASN A 35 -11.00 -6.80 2.67
N ALA A 36 -10.23 -6.16 1.78
CA ALA A 36 -9.55 -6.87 0.69
C ALA A 36 -8.55 -7.90 1.24
N PHE A 37 -7.82 -7.52 2.29
CA PHE A 37 -6.87 -8.40 2.96
C PHE A 37 -7.58 -9.56 3.65
N GLU A 38 -8.59 -9.30 4.48
CA GLU A 38 -9.39 -10.33 5.17
C GLU A 38 -10.02 -11.31 4.19
N ASN A 39 -10.72 -10.80 3.16
CA ASN A 39 -11.40 -11.61 2.16
C ASN A 39 -10.45 -12.38 1.24
N SER A 40 -9.17 -12.01 1.18
CA SER A 40 -8.18 -12.77 0.41
C SER A 40 -7.89 -14.13 1.02
N GLY A 41 -7.98 -14.24 2.35
CA GLY A 41 -7.60 -15.45 3.10
C GLY A 41 -6.11 -15.81 2.96
N MET A 42 -5.27 -14.89 2.49
CA MET A 42 -3.84 -15.11 2.22
C MET A 42 -2.96 -14.86 3.43
N PHE A 43 -3.46 -14.13 4.43
CA PHE A 43 -2.67 -13.62 5.55
C PHE A 43 -2.98 -14.38 6.84
N SER A 44 -1.93 -14.82 7.54
CA SER A 44 -2.02 -15.38 8.90
C SER A 44 -2.37 -14.29 9.92
N LYS A 45 -1.99 -13.04 9.60
CA LYS A 45 -2.19 -11.87 10.44
C LYS A 45 -2.25 -10.62 9.55
N ILE A 46 -3.11 -9.66 9.91
CA ILE A 46 -3.17 -8.33 9.30
C ILE A 46 -2.72 -7.31 10.34
N VAL A 47 -1.81 -6.43 9.97
CA VAL A 47 -1.26 -5.39 10.84
C VAL A 47 -1.32 -4.05 10.13
N CYS A 48 -1.88 -3.04 10.78
CA CYS A 48 -1.87 -1.66 10.30
C CYS A 48 -0.73 -0.88 10.97
N VAL A 49 0.16 -0.32 10.16
CA VAL A 49 1.22 0.57 10.62
C VAL A 49 0.66 1.97 10.77
N THR A 50 0.65 2.49 11.98
CA THR A 50 0.14 3.83 12.30
C THR A 50 1.23 4.69 12.92
N SER A 51 0.98 5.99 13.01
CA SER A 51 1.87 6.92 13.70
C SER A 51 1.08 8.02 14.41
N ASN A 52 1.77 8.87 15.15
CA ASN A 52 1.16 10.06 15.76
C ASN A 52 0.62 11.07 14.73
N ASN A 53 0.92 10.90 13.44
CA ASN A 53 0.38 11.74 12.37
C ASN A 53 -1.07 11.39 11.99
N ALA A 54 -1.58 10.21 12.39
CA ALA A 54 -2.89 9.71 12.02
C ALA A 54 -3.64 9.07 13.22
N PRO A 55 -3.90 9.84 14.32
CA PRO A 55 -4.49 9.31 15.55
C PRO A 55 -5.92 8.80 15.38
N LYS A 56 -6.73 9.45 14.54
CA LYS A 56 -8.12 9.02 14.29
C LYS A 56 -8.18 7.76 13.43
N THR A 57 -7.28 7.63 12.46
CA THR A 57 -7.13 6.39 11.68
C THR A 57 -6.72 5.23 12.59
N ARG A 58 -5.80 5.46 13.51
CA ARG A 58 -5.40 4.47 14.52
C ARG A 58 -6.60 4.05 15.38
N GLU A 59 -7.37 5.00 15.91
CA GLU A 59 -8.57 4.72 16.70
C GLU A 59 -9.60 3.91 15.90
N PHE A 60 -9.85 4.31 14.66
CA PHE A 60 -10.78 3.60 13.77
C PHE A 60 -10.35 2.15 13.52
N VAL A 61 -9.07 1.94 13.16
CA VAL A 61 -8.52 0.59 12.90
C VAL A 61 -8.55 -0.27 14.16
N SER A 62 -8.21 0.30 15.32
CA SER A 62 -8.34 -0.38 16.62
C SER A 62 -9.76 -0.83 16.89
N GLY A 63 -10.74 0.01 16.55
CA GLY A 63 -12.18 -0.31 16.68
C GLY A 63 -12.65 -1.47 15.79
N LEU A 64 -11.91 -1.76 14.70
CA LEU A 64 -12.16 -2.94 13.86
C LEU A 64 -11.52 -4.22 14.41
N GLY A 65 -10.72 -4.15 15.47
CA GLY A 65 -10.02 -5.29 16.05
C GLY A 65 -8.78 -5.71 15.27
N ILE A 66 -8.26 -4.85 14.40
CA ILE A 66 -7.03 -5.10 13.63
C ILE A 66 -5.81 -4.74 14.47
N ASP A 67 -4.77 -5.58 14.39
CA ASP A 67 -3.52 -5.33 15.09
C ASP A 67 -2.83 -4.04 14.60
N ILE A 68 -2.28 -3.29 15.53
CA ILE A 68 -1.61 -2.01 15.25
C ILE A 68 -0.13 -2.13 15.59
N LEU A 69 0.71 -1.63 14.70
CA LEU A 69 2.12 -1.34 14.93
C LEU A 69 2.32 0.17 14.86
N GLU A 70 2.77 0.76 15.96
CA GLU A 70 3.06 2.19 16.00
C GLU A 70 4.51 2.46 15.60
N THR A 71 4.71 3.44 14.71
CA THR A 71 6.01 3.93 14.27
C THR A 71 6.17 5.42 14.62
N LYS A 72 7.37 5.95 14.38
CA LYS A 72 7.69 7.35 14.69
C LYS A 72 7.01 8.36 13.77
N GLY A 73 6.53 7.93 12.59
CA GLY A 73 5.93 8.82 11.60
C GLY A 73 6.92 9.72 10.88
N ASN A 74 8.16 9.24 10.70
CA ASN A 74 9.25 9.97 10.03
C ASN A 74 9.11 9.95 8.50
N GLY A 75 8.24 9.13 7.96
CA GLY A 75 8.00 8.97 6.54
C GLY A 75 7.76 7.51 6.15
N TYR A 76 7.26 7.31 4.94
CA TYR A 76 6.86 5.98 4.47
C TYR A 76 8.00 4.95 4.53
N VAL A 77 9.19 5.33 4.07
CA VAL A 77 10.34 4.43 3.99
C VAL A 77 10.82 4.04 5.39
N ASP A 78 11.02 5.03 6.27
CA ASP A 78 11.51 4.80 7.63
C ASP A 78 10.51 3.98 8.44
N ASP A 79 9.21 4.30 8.32
CA ASP A 79 8.14 3.60 9.03
C ASP A 79 7.98 2.15 8.52
N LEU A 80 8.15 1.93 7.21
CA LEU A 80 8.13 0.59 6.62
C LEU A 80 9.33 -0.23 7.09
N GLU A 81 10.54 0.33 7.06
CA GLU A 81 11.76 -0.32 7.53
C GLU A 81 11.64 -0.72 9.01
N GLU A 82 11.22 0.21 9.88
CA GLU A 82 10.99 -0.05 11.30
C GLU A 82 9.99 -1.19 11.51
N SER A 83 8.95 -1.25 10.65
CA SER A 83 7.90 -2.27 10.72
C SER A 83 8.39 -3.64 10.28
N LEU A 84 9.14 -3.71 9.17
CA LEU A 84 9.64 -4.98 8.63
C LEU A 84 10.52 -5.74 9.61
N HIS A 85 11.31 -5.03 10.41
CA HIS A 85 12.15 -5.64 11.47
C HIS A 85 11.38 -6.39 12.56
N LYS A 86 10.06 -6.28 12.61
CA LYS A 86 9.20 -6.98 13.58
C LYS A 86 8.70 -8.35 13.09
N PHE A 87 9.00 -8.71 11.85
CA PHE A 87 8.44 -9.90 11.22
C PHE A 87 9.56 -10.88 10.79
N GLU A 88 9.29 -12.17 10.98
CA GLU A 88 10.17 -13.28 10.60
C GLU A 88 9.55 -14.14 9.48
N GLU A 89 8.56 -13.63 8.79
CA GLU A 89 7.89 -14.29 7.67
C GLU A 89 7.64 -13.30 6.54
N LEU A 90 7.28 -13.81 5.37
CA LEU A 90 6.96 -13.00 4.19
C LEU A 90 5.87 -11.97 4.50
N VAL A 91 6.08 -10.74 4.08
CA VAL A 91 5.18 -9.60 4.29
C VAL A 91 4.65 -9.10 2.96
N PHE A 92 3.34 -9.02 2.82
CA PHE A 92 2.67 -8.29 1.75
C PHE A 92 2.36 -6.88 2.27
N VAL A 93 2.99 -5.89 1.70
CA VAL A 93 2.83 -4.47 2.06
C VAL A 93 1.84 -3.83 1.11
N SER A 94 0.93 -3.01 1.62
CA SER A 94 0.08 -2.13 0.82
C SER A 94 -0.07 -0.76 1.47
N SER A 95 -0.23 0.27 0.66
CA SER A 95 -0.70 1.57 1.13
C SER A 95 -2.17 1.50 1.54
N GLY A 96 -2.57 2.27 2.56
CA GLY A 96 -3.96 2.30 3.06
C GLY A 96 -4.93 3.11 2.20
N ASP A 97 -4.46 3.78 1.15
CA ASP A 97 -5.21 4.70 0.29
C ASP A 97 -5.63 4.12 -1.07
N MET A 98 -5.84 2.81 -1.12
CA MET A 98 -6.21 2.04 -2.30
C MET A 98 -7.67 1.54 -2.22
N PRO A 99 -8.68 2.39 -2.37
CA PRO A 99 -10.09 2.04 -2.12
C PRO A 99 -10.68 1.03 -3.11
N LEU A 100 -10.02 0.78 -4.23
CA LEU A 100 -10.44 -0.20 -5.23
C LEU A 100 -9.76 -1.56 -5.08
N LEU A 101 -8.79 -1.69 -4.16
CA LEU A 101 -8.12 -2.96 -3.89
C LEU A 101 -9.14 -4.01 -3.45
N ASP A 102 -9.06 -5.21 -4.02
CA ASP A 102 -9.91 -6.34 -3.66
C ASP A 102 -9.11 -7.64 -3.48
N SER A 103 -9.79 -8.65 -2.96
CA SER A 103 -9.18 -9.95 -2.66
C SER A 103 -8.70 -10.71 -3.90
N GLU A 104 -9.33 -10.50 -5.04
CA GLU A 104 -8.95 -11.14 -6.30
C GLU A 104 -7.60 -10.63 -6.79
N ILE A 105 -7.40 -9.29 -6.74
CA ILE A 105 -6.15 -8.69 -7.19
C ILE A 105 -4.98 -9.07 -6.29
N ILE A 106 -5.20 -9.17 -4.97
CA ILE A 106 -4.18 -9.66 -4.04
C ILE A 106 -3.73 -11.07 -4.44
N LYS A 107 -4.69 -11.98 -4.70
CA LYS A 107 -4.37 -13.34 -5.13
C LYS A 107 -3.64 -13.38 -6.48
N LYS A 108 -4.03 -12.54 -7.44
CA LYS A 108 -3.35 -12.42 -8.74
C LYS A 108 -1.91 -11.98 -8.58
N ILE A 109 -1.67 -10.93 -7.78
CA ILE A 109 -0.32 -10.42 -7.50
C ILE A 109 0.53 -11.53 -6.89
N MET A 110 0.03 -12.22 -5.87
CA MET A 110 0.75 -13.32 -5.23
C MET A 110 1.08 -14.47 -6.19
N GLY A 111 0.24 -14.71 -7.19
CA GLY A 111 0.52 -15.69 -8.25
C GLY A 111 1.64 -15.31 -9.22
N LEU A 112 2.04 -14.03 -9.26
CA LEU A 112 3.12 -13.52 -10.10
C LEU A 112 4.47 -13.45 -9.38
N VAL A 113 4.45 -13.47 -8.05
CA VAL A 113 5.66 -13.28 -7.23
C VAL A 113 6.52 -14.53 -7.24
N ASN A 114 7.81 -14.33 -7.48
CA ASN A 114 8.79 -15.39 -7.34
C ASN A 114 9.33 -15.41 -5.90
N ASN A 115 9.16 -16.51 -5.20
CA ASN A 115 9.59 -16.67 -3.80
C ASN A 115 11.13 -16.62 -3.60
N THR A 116 11.91 -16.51 -4.68
CA THR A 116 13.36 -16.33 -4.58
C THR A 116 13.80 -14.89 -4.35
N ASP A 117 12.91 -13.92 -4.62
CA ASP A 117 13.23 -12.50 -4.48
C ASP A 117 13.07 -12.05 -3.01
N VAL A 118 13.97 -11.16 -2.58
CA VAL A 118 13.92 -10.58 -1.22
C VAL A 118 12.90 -9.45 -1.15
N TRP A 119 12.82 -8.67 -2.22
CA TRP A 119 11.89 -7.55 -2.36
C TRP A 119 11.32 -7.53 -3.77
N THR A 120 10.01 -7.58 -3.88
CA THR A 120 9.30 -7.45 -5.15
C THR A 120 8.32 -6.29 -5.06
N SER A 121 8.49 -5.27 -5.90
CA SER A 121 7.57 -4.13 -6.00
C SER A 121 6.64 -4.27 -7.20
N ILE A 122 5.40 -3.85 -7.00
CA ILE A 122 4.41 -3.83 -8.08
C ILE A 122 4.35 -2.44 -8.69
N LEU A 123 4.55 -2.39 -10.00
CA LEU A 123 4.54 -1.17 -10.80
C LEU A 123 3.35 -1.14 -11.73
N VAL A 124 2.91 0.06 -12.08
CA VAL A 124 1.97 0.33 -13.18
C VAL A 124 2.63 1.21 -14.23
N ARG A 125 2.30 1.02 -15.51
CA ARG A 125 2.80 1.87 -16.58
C ARG A 125 2.25 3.30 -16.48
N LYS A 126 3.08 4.27 -16.81
CA LYS A 126 2.66 5.67 -16.94
C LYS A 126 1.54 5.83 -17.97
N SER A 127 1.65 5.17 -19.12
CA SER A 127 0.63 5.17 -20.15
C SER A 127 -0.72 4.64 -19.66
N PHE A 128 -0.70 3.62 -18.79
CA PHE A 128 -1.91 3.08 -18.17
C PHE A 128 -2.52 4.07 -17.19
N LEU A 129 -1.72 4.71 -16.30
CA LEU A 129 -2.20 5.77 -15.41
C LEU A 129 -2.85 6.90 -16.19
N GLN A 130 -2.19 7.38 -17.27
CA GLN A 130 -2.71 8.43 -18.12
C GLN A 130 -4.06 8.06 -18.78
N SER A 131 -4.22 6.79 -19.20
CA SER A 131 -5.48 6.31 -19.76
C SER A 131 -6.65 6.35 -18.77
N LEU A 132 -6.34 6.30 -17.46
CA LEU A 132 -7.31 6.42 -16.36
C LEU A 132 -7.49 7.88 -15.88
N GLY A 133 -6.75 8.84 -16.45
CA GLY A 133 -6.75 10.23 -16.00
C GLY A 133 -6.01 10.42 -14.65
N LEU A 134 -5.25 9.42 -14.21
CA LEU A 134 -4.47 9.43 -12.99
C LEU A 134 -3.02 9.88 -13.26
N GLU A 135 -2.38 10.43 -12.24
CA GLU A 135 -0.99 10.87 -12.27
C GLU A 135 -0.22 10.29 -11.09
N ALA A 136 1.08 10.04 -11.27
CA ALA A 136 2.00 9.71 -10.20
C ALA A 136 3.04 10.81 -10.03
N GLU A 137 3.53 10.97 -8.81
CA GLU A 137 4.52 11.99 -8.44
C GLU A 137 5.90 11.67 -9.00
N PHE A 138 6.25 10.38 -9.04
CA PHE A 138 7.54 9.90 -9.50
C PHE A 138 7.38 8.71 -10.45
N PHE A 139 8.24 8.70 -11.47
CA PHE A 139 8.34 7.60 -12.41
C PHE A 139 9.74 7.01 -12.38
N VAL A 140 9.80 5.69 -12.53
CA VAL A 140 11.03 4.93 -12.69
C VAL A 140 11.06 4.30 -14.08
N ASN A 141 12.25 4.14 -14.65
CA ASN A 141 12.39 3.40 -15.91
C ASN A 141 12.66 1.92 -15.58
N TYR A 142 11.73 1.06 -15.98
CA TYR A 142 11.86 -0.37 -15.81
C TYR A 142 11.55 -1.08 -17.14
N ASN A 143 12.49 -1.88 -17.65
CA ASN A 143 12.39 -2.55 -18.96
C ASN A 143 12.06 -1.60 -20.13
N ASN A 144 12.69 -0.42 -20.15
CA ASN A 144 12.47 0.66 -21.14
C ASN A 144 11.05 1.27 -21.11
N GLU A 145 10.31 1.09 -20.03
CA GLU A 145 9.00 1.72 -19.82
C GLU A 145 9.03 2.65 -18.60
N GLU A 146 8.37 3.80 -18.69
CA GLU A 146 8.13 4.66 -17.54
C GLU A 146 7.00 4.06 -16.69
N CYS A 147 7.31 3.74 -15.44
CA CYS A 147 6.40 3.11 -14.50
C CYS A 147 6.35 3.87 -13.19
N ALA A 148 5.24 3.73 -12.46
CA ALA A 148 5.06 4.24 -11.11
C ALA A 148 4.88 3.09 -10.12
N TYR A 149 5.36 3.30 -8.88
CA TYR A 149 5.08 2.38 -7.77
C TYR A 149 3.62 2.46 -7.36
N THR A 150 3.00 1.30 -7.18
CA THR A 150 1.61 1.21 -6.68
C THR A 150 1.49 1.35 -5.17
N GLY A 151 2.60 1.28 -4.43
CA GLY A 151 2.59 1.14 -2.97
C GLY A 151 2.35 -0.29 -2.50
N ILE A 152 2.36 -1.27 -3.41
CA ILE A 152 2.33 -2.70 -3.07
C ILE A 152 3.73 -3.29 -3.25
N SER A 153 4.20 -4.01 -2.21
CA SER A 153 5.44 -4.78 -2.27
C SER A 153 5.29 -6.08 -1.50
N ILE A 154 6.05 -7.08 -1.92
CA ILE A 154 6.19 -8.34 -1.21
C ILE A 154 7.64 -8.45 -0.75
N VAL A 155 7.84 -8.62 0.55
CA VAL A 155 9.15 -8.52 1.19
C VAL A 155 9.41 -9.72 2.09
N ASP A 156 10.58 -10.31 1.97
CA ASP A 156 11.11 -11.30 2.91
C ASP A 156 12.08 -10.61 3.88
N PRO A 157 11.62 -10.14 5.05
CA PRO A 157 12.46 -9.39 5.99
C PRO A 157 13.57 -10.25 6.60
N THR A 158 13.42 -11.57 6.63
CA THR A 158 14.42 -12.48 7.20
C THR A 158 15.72 -12.49 6.38
N ARG A 159 15.63 -12.07 5.11
CA ARG A 159 16.75 -12.00 4.16
C ARG A 159 17.34 -10.60 4.02
N ILE A 160 16.76 -9.60 4.68
CA ILE A 160 17.31 -8.24 4.75
C ILE A 160 18.36 -8.20 5.86
N LYS A 161 19.65 -8.15 5.50
CA LYS A 161 20.77 -8.11 6.43
C LYS A 161 21.30 -6.69 6.60
N ASN A 162 21.31 -6.17 7.83
CA ASN A 162 22.08 -5.00 8.27
C ASN A 162 22.01 -3.78 7.34
N MET A 163 20.82 -3.24 7.05
CA MET A 163 20.65 -2.00 6.26
C MET A 163 21.43 -1.97 4.93
N GLN A 164 21.76 -3.10 4.36
CA GLN A 164 22.38 -3.15 3.05
C GLN A 164 21.33 -2.97 1.96
N PRO A 165 21.63 -2.26 0.87
CA PRO A 165 20.72 -2.17 -0.26
C PRO A 165 20.33 -3.56 -0.75
N VAL A 166 19.03 -3.83 -0.73
CA VAL A 166 18.46 -5.10 -1.23
C VAL A 166 18.17 -4.93 -2.71
N LYS A 167 18.50 -5.96 -3.50
CA LYS A 167 18.11 -5.97 -4.90
C LYS A 167 16.59 -6.05 -4.99
N GLU A 168 15.98 -5.01 -5.50
CA GLU A 168 14.57 -4.95 -5.79
C GLU A 168 14.29 -5.62 -7.14
N SER A 169 13.30 -6.50 -7.16
CA SER A 169 12.66 -7.02 -8.37
C SER A 169 11.34 -6.27 -8.59
N CYS A 170 10.97 -6.02 -9.84
CA CYS A 170 9.73 -5.33 -10.14
C CYS A 170 8.84 -6.16 -11.06
N ILE A 171 7.53 -6.08 -10.85
CA ILE A 171 6.50 -6.66 -11.71
C ILE A 171 5.62 -5.53 -12.22
N ILE A 172 5.51 -5.37 -13.54
CA ILE A 172 4.54 -4.44 -14.13
C ILE A 172 3.18 -5.15 -14.18
N PHE A 173 2.18 -4.52 -13.57
CA PHE A 173 0.83 -5.06 -13.52
C PHE A 173 -0.21 -3.94 -13.65
N ASP A 174 -0.74 -3.75 -14.86
CA ASP A 174 -1.71 -2.71 -15.17
C ASP A 174 -3.13 -3.17 -14.79
N ASP A 175 -3.58 -2.73 -13.62
CA ASP A 175 -4.96 -2.92 -13.15
C ASP A 175 -5.41 -1.65 -12.39
N LYS A 176 -6.62 -1.16 -12.72
CA LYS A 176 -7.16 0.07 -12.11
C LYS A 176 -7.28 -0.01 -10.58
N ARG A 177 -7.44 -1.22 -10.04
CA ARG A 177 -7.61 -1.46 -8.60
C ARG A 177 -6.36 -1.17 -7.77
N ILE A 178 -5.18 -1.23 -8.41
CA ILE A 178 -3.90 -0.91 -7.78
C ILE A 178 -3.25 0.36 -8.32
N ALA A 179 -3.73 0.88 -9.44
CA ALA A 179 -3.30 2.15 -10.00
C ALA A 179 -3.91 3.36 -9.26
N ALA A 180 -5.05 3.15 -8.61
CA ALA A 180 -5.84 4.20 -7.98
C ALA A 180 -5.41 4.44 -6.53
N ASN A 181 -4.21 5.00 -6.34
CA ASN A 181 -3.77 5.60 -5.09
C ASN A 181 -4.33 7.01 -4.98
N LEU A 182 -5.24 7.23 -4.02
CA LEU A 182 -5.89 8.54 -3.88
C LEU A 182 -4.96 9.53 -3.17
N ASN A 183 -4.13 10.22 -3.91
CA ASN A 183 -3.17 11.19 -3.38
C ASN A 183 -3.67 12.64 -3.43
N THR A 184 -4.58 12.95 -4.35
CA THR A 184 -5.12 14.29 -4.57
C THR A 184 -6.65 14.29 -4.50
N LYS A 185 -7.23 15.50 -4.34
CA LYS A 185 -8.69 15.68 -4.44
C LYS A 185 -9.20 15.26 -5.82
N ARG A 186 -8.43 15.52 -6.88
CA ARG A 186 -8.76 15.12 -8.25
C ARG A 186 -8.90 13.60 -8.38
N ASP A 187 -7.95 12.83 -7.80
CA ASP A 187 -8.01 11.36 -7.81
C ASP A 187 -9.27 10.86 -7.10
N TYR A 188 -9.59 11.47 -5.96
CA TYR A 188 -10.80 11.15 -5.21
C TYR A 188 -12.06 11.43 -6.02
N ASP A 189 -12.17 12.61 -6.65
CA ASP A 189 -13.33 12.99 -7.45
C ASP A 189 -13.50 12.07 -8.67
N LEU A 190 -12.40 11.66 -9.32
CA LEU A 190 -12.42 10.71 -10.44
C LEU A 190 -12.98 9.34 -10.05
N ILE A 191 -12.61 8.83 -8.86
CA ILE A 191 -13.08 7.53 -8.40
C ILE A 191 -14.52 7.59 -7.88
N CYS A 192 -14.91 8.70 -7.27
CA CYS A 192 -16.29 8.90 -6.80
C CYS A 192 -17.30 9.14 -7.93
N ALA A 193 -16.83 9.55 -9.12
CA ALA A 193 -17.68 9.77 -10.30
C ALA A 193 -17.98 8.49 -11.10
N THR A 194 -17.30 7.38 -10.79
CA THR A 194 -17.49 6.05 -11.42
C THR A 194 -18.26 5.11 -10.51
#